data_0d21477d5ee4ce41d0c8dbf6e60fcbe6
#
_entry.id   0d21477d5ee4ce41d0c8dbf6e60fcbe6
#
_cell.length_a   1.000
_cell.length_b   1.000
_cell.length_c   1.000
_cell.angle_alpha   90.00
_cell.angle_beta   90.00
_cell.angle_gamma   90.00
#
_symmetry.space_group_name_H-M   'P 1'
#
loop_
_entity.id
_entity.type
_entity.pdbx_description
1 polymer ?
#
loop_
_entity_poly.entity_id
_entity_poly.type
_entity_poly.pdbx_seq_one_letter_code
_entity_poly.pdbx_strand_id
1 'polypeptide(L)'
;MDHEPGKPWFHGSPVELRSLHAGSKITQNRALARAFSHKPTFVTVSHAGEIRHNGTEQGHLYLIAEDVQAGDVTPHPRTTMAPGEEWLTTRELRVEHLWVTVPVPVPKKQLRENELALLAGQLDSL
;
A
#
# COMPACT_ATOMS: atom_id res chain seq x y z
N MET A 1 15.59 7.36 -5.63
CA MET A 1 14.51 7.27 -6.61
C MET A 1 13.55 8.39 -6.40
N ASP A 2 13.15 9.02 -7.46
CA ASP A 2 12.24 10.14 -7.35
C ASP A 2 10.81 9.71 -7.59
N HIS A 3 9.89 10.44 -6.97
CA HIS A 3 8.48 10.30 -7.29
C HIS A 3 8.18 11.05 -8.59
N GLU A 4 6.98 10.83 -9.12
CA GLU A 4 6.55 11.49 -10.37
C GLU A 4 5.77 12.76 -10.03
N PRO A 5 6.31 13.94 -10.34
CA PRO A 5 5.61 15.20 -10.06
C PRO A 5 4.25 15.25 -10.75
N GLY A 6 3.26 15.79 -10.05
CA GLY A 6 1.93 15.97 -10.60
C GLY A 6 1.04 14.73 -10.55
N LYS A 7 1.58 13.58 -10.22
CA LYS A 7 0.74 12.39 -10.05
C LYS A 7 0.15 12.35 -8.65
N PRO A 8 -1.08 11.80 -8.52
CA PRO A 8 -1.71 11.73 -7.20
C PRO A 8 -1.00 10.77 -6.26
N TRP A 9 -1.20 10.99 -4.98
CA TRP A 9 -0.69 10.16 -3.91
C TRP A 9 -1.85 9.54 -3.14
N PHE A 10 -1.64 8.33 -2.65
CA PHE A 10 -2.66 7.55 -1.99
C PHE A 10 -2.16 6.96 -0.67
N HIS A 11 -3.12 6.68 0.21
CA HIS A 11 -2.85 5.99 1.47
C HIS A 11 -3.97 4.99 1.72
N GLY A 12 -3.60 3.78 2.10
CA GLY A 12 -4.55 2.75 2.51
C GLY A 12 -4.45 2.51 4.02
N SER A 13 -5.58 2.41 4.69
CA SER A 13 -5.63 2.22 6.13
C SER A 13 -6.75 1.26 6.50
N PRO A 14 -6.55 0.38 7.48
CA PRO A 14 -7.65 -0.43 8.00
C PRO A 14 -8.59 0.36 8.90
N VAL A 15 -8.23 1.59 9.26
CA VAL A 15 -9.06 2.45 10.12
C VAL A 15 -9.38 3.75 9.40
N GLU A 16 -10.47 4.37 9.80
CA GLU A 16 -10.89 5.65 9.26
C GLU A 16 -9.99 6.76 9.77
N LEU A 17 -9.58 7.66 8.87
CA LEU A 17 -8.66 8.74 9.18
C LEU A 17 -9.26 10.08 8.76
N ARG A 18 -8.91 11.14 9.48
CA ARG A 18 -9.26 12.52 9.12
C ARG A 18 -8.09 13.22 8.46
N SER A 19 -6.89 12.85 8.83
CA SER A 19 -5.67 13.37 8.25
C SER A 19 -4.57 12.33 8.41
N LEU A 20 -3.44 12.53 7.75
CA LEU A 20 -2.26 11.71 7.93
C LEU A 20 -1.24 12.45 8.76
N HIS A 21 -0.75 11.80 9.81
CA HIS A 21 0.35 12.35 10.61
C HIS A 21 1.67 12.24 9.84
N ALA A 22 2.63 13.08 10.21
CA ALA A 22 3.99 12.96 9.71
C ALA A 22 4.52 11.55 9.98
N GLY A 23 5.29 11.01 9.05
CA GLY A 23 5.80 9.65 9.14
C GLY A 23 4.86 8.59 8.60
N SER A 24 3.75 8.99 7.99
CA SER A 24 2.82 8.06 7.40
C SER A 24 3.29 7.59 6.02
N LYS A 25 2.97 6.35 5.69
CA LYS A 25 3.35 5.77 4.41
C LYS A 25 2.34 6.17 3.32
N ILE A 26 2.85 6.66 2.21
CA ILE A 26 2.02 6.97 1.04
C ILE A 26 2.69 6.41 -0.22
N THR A 27 1.90 6.27 -1.27
CA THR A 27 2.37 5.76 -2.55
C THR A 27 1.61 6.41 -3.69
N GLN A 28 2.24 6.50 -4.83
CA GLN A 28 1.57 6.95 -6.06
C GLN A 28 0.88 5.79 -6.78
N ASN A 29 1.04 4.57 -6.28
CA ASN A 29 0.40 3.39 -6.82
C ASN A 29 -0.90 3.11 -6.05
N ARG A 30 -2.03 3.46 -6.66
CA ARG A 30 -3.34 3.31 -6.02
C ARG A 30 -3.64 1.87 -5.63
N ALA A 31 -3.30 0.93 -6.50
CA ALA A 31 -3.56 -0.49 -6.22
C ALA A 31 -2.73 -0.99 -5.03
N LEU A 32 -1.51 -0.47 -4.88
CA LEU A 32 -0.68 -0.81 -3.73
C LEU A 32 -1.25 -0.23 -2.45
N ALA A 33 -1.72 1.01 -2.49
CA ALA A 33 -2.37 1.63 -1.33
C ALA A 33 -3.61 0.83 -0.92
N ARG A 34 -4.37 0.37 -1.90
CA ARG A 34 -5.55 -0.45 -1.63
C ARG A 34 -5.17 -1.75 -0.93
N ALA A 35 -4.10 -2.41 -1.39
CA ALA A 35 -3.64 -3.64 -0.77
C ALA A 35 -3.27 -3.41 0.70
N PHE A 36 -2.58 -2.32 0.99
CA PHE A 36 -2.21 -1.97 2.37
C PHE A 36 -3.42 -1.69 3.26
N SER A 37 -4.54 -1.25 2.68
CA SER A 37 -5.74 -0.97 3.46
C SER A 37 -6.33 -2.21 4.14
N HIS A 38 -5.98 -3.39 3.66
CA HIS A 38 -6.47 -4.66 4.20
C HIS A 38 -5.56 -5.23 5.30
N LYS A 39 -4.58 -4.47 5.75
CA LYS A 39 -3.66 -4.84 6.83
C LYS A 39 -2.92 -6.14 6.53
N PRO A 40 -2.27 -6.25 5.39
CA PRO A 40 -1.57 -7.49 5.03
C PRO A 40 -0.27 -7.64 5.80
N THR A 41 0.18 -8.90 5.93
CA THR A 41 1.54 -9.18 6.39
C THR A 41 2.48 -9.44 5.20
N PHE A 42 1.89 -9.76 4.05
CA PHE A 42 2.63 -9.92 2.80
C PHE A 42 2.02 -9.08 1.71
N VAL A 43 2.86 -8.39 0.97
CA VAL A 43 2.47 -7.76 -0.29
C VAL A 43 3.58 -8.04 -1.29
N THR A 44 3.21 -8.55 -2.46
CA THR A 44 4.17 -8.79 -3.55
C THR A 44 3.69 -8.08 -4.80
N VAL A 45 4.64 -7.60 -5.59
CA VAL A 45 4.37 -6.97 -6.87
C VAL A 45 5.21 -7.70 -7.92
N SER A 46 4.55 -8.27 -8.92
CA SER A 46 5.23 -8.99 -9.99
C SER A 46 5.87 -8.02 -10.97
N HIS A 47 6.69 -8.55 -11.88
CA HIS A 47 7.28 -7.75 -12.95
C HIS A 47 6.21 -7.11 -13.83
N ALA A 48 5.05 -7.75 -13.94
CA ALA A 48 3.93 -7.22 -14.71
C ALA A 48 3.10 -6.21 -13.92
N GLY A 49 3.48 -5.91 -12.68
CA GLY A 49 2.75 -4.96 -11.84
C GLY A 49 1.57 -5.57 -11.10
N GLU A 50 1.41 -6.89 -11.15
CA GLU A 50 0.33 -7.55 -10.42
C GLU A 50 0.63 -7.56 -8.93
N ILE A 51 -0.34 -7.11 -8.14
CA ILE A 51 -0.20 -7.02 -6.68
C ILE A 51 -0.96 -8.18 -6.04
N ARG A 52 -0.27 -8.92 -5.18
CA ARG A 52 -0.87 -9.98 -4.38
C ARG A 52 -0.61 -9.71 -2.91
N HIS A 53 -1.58 -10.03 -2.08
CA HIS A 53 -1.48 -9.81 -0.65
C HIS A 53 -2.36 -10.79 0.11
N ASN A 54 -2.14 -10.87 1.40
CA ASN A 54 -2.91 -11.74 2.29
C ASN A 54 -3.75 -10.96 3.30
N GLY A 55 -4.00 -9.68 3.04
CA GLY A 55 -4.80 -8.85 3.92
C GLY A 55 -6.27 -9.29 3.91
N THR A 56 -6.92 -9.25 5.06
CA THR A 56 -8.30 -9.71 5.23
C THR A 56 -9.20 -8.65 5.85
N GLU A 57 -8.63 -7.53 6.29
CA GLU A 57 -9.41 -6.48 6.95
C GLU A 57 -10.12 -5.61 5.92
N GLN A 58 -11.34 -5.20 6.22
CA GLN A 58 -11.97 -4.12 5.48
C GLN A 58 -11.20 -2.85 5.79
N GLY A 59 -11.01 -2.02 4.77
CA GLY A 59 -10.20 -0.84 4.94
C GLY A 59 -10.76 0.37 4.23
N HIS A 60 -9.90 1.38 4.10
CA HIS A 60 -10.26 2.66 3.49
C HIS A 60 -9.13 3.11 2.59
N LEU A 61 -9.50 3.63 1.43
CA LEU A 61 -8.54 4.21 0.49
C LEU A 61 -8.69 5.72 0.51
N TYR A 62 -7.57 6.41 0.65
CA TYR A 62 -7.52 7.87 0.71
C TYR A 62 -6.69 8.43 -0.42
N LEU A 63 -7.15 9.58 -0.92
CA LEU A 63 -6.35 10.45 -1.79
C LEU A 63 -5.73 11.52 -0.91
N ILE A 64 -4.46 11.84 -1.14
CA ILE A 64 -3.85 12.99 -0.48
C ILE A 64 -4.45 14.25 -1.10
N ALA A 65 -5.12 15.05 -0.29
CA ALA A 65 -5.92 16.19 -0.73
C ALA A 65 -5.12 17.50 -0.71
N GLU A 66 -3.83 17.40 -0.97
CA GLU A 66 -2.91 18.55 -1.01
C GLU A 66 -1.91 18.34 -2.11
N ASP A 67 -1.30 19.44 -2.51
CA ASP A 67 -0.23 19.43 -3.47
C ASP A 67 1.05 18.99 -2.74
N VAL A 68 1.52 17.79 -3.07
CA VAL A 68 2.68 17.20 -2.38
C VAL A 68 3.96 17.68 -3.05
N GLN A 69 4.78 18.40 -2.29
CA GLN A 69 6.04 18.92 -2.76
C GLN A 69 7.18 17.96 -2.44
N ALA A 70 8.33 18.16 -3.07
CA ALA A 70 9.48 17.28 -2.88
C ALA A 70 9.89 17.16 -1.40
N GLY A 71 9.78 18.23 -0.64
CA GLY A 71 10.14 18.23 0.78
C GLY A 71 9.10 17.58 1.69
N ASP A 72 7.92 17.25 1.16
CA ASP A 72 6.84 16.65 1.94
C ASP A 72 6.96 15.15 2.05
N VAL A 73 7.87 14.54 1.32
CA VAL A 73 8.03 13.09 1.27
C VAL A 73 9.51 12.71 1.32
N THR A 74 9.75 11.53 1.84
CA THR A 74 11.08 10.91 1.82
C THR A 74 10.92 9.43 1.52
N PRO A 75 11.87 8.81 0.79
CA PRO A 75 11.76 7.38 0.51
C PRO A 75 11.68 6.58 1.80
N HIS A 76 10.85 5.55 1.80
CA HIS A 76 10.70 4.70 2.97
C HIS A 76 12.02 3.91 3.18
N PRO A 77 12.70 4.10 4.32
CA PRO A 77 14.04 3.52 4.51
C PRO A 77 14.06 2.02 4.71
N ARG A 78 12.91 1.45 5.06
CA ARG A 78 12.81 0.01 5.34
C ARG A 78 11.80 -0.68 4.44
N THR A 79 11.58 -0.12 3.26
CA THR A 79 10.62 -0.71 2.34
C THR A 79 11.08 -2.07 1.84
N THR A 80 10.10 -2.97 1.66
CA THR A 80 10.30 -4.23 0.97
C THR A 80 9.81 -4.16 -0.48
N MET A 81 9.26 -3.02 -0.86
CA MET A 81 8.81 -2.79 -2.23
C MET A 81 9.97 -2.31 -3.10
N ALA A 82 9.74 -2.28 -4.40
CA ALA A 82 10.72 -1.75 -5.34
C ALA A 82 10.98 -0.28 -5.03
N PRO A 83 12.16 0.23 -5.39
CA PRO A 83 12.48 1.65 -5.19
C PRO A 83 11.44 2.55 -5.85
N GLY A 84 11.05 3.60 -5.14
CA GLY A 84 10.09 4.57 -5.65
C GLY A 84 8.64 4.22 -5.40
N GLU A 85 8.34 3.09 -4.77
CA GLU A 85 6.96 2.68 -4.51
C GLU A 85 6.42 3.20 -3.18
N GLU A 86 7.23 3.20 -2.15
CA GLU A 86 6.79 3.62 -0.81
C GLU A 86 7.56 4.83 -0.32
N TRP A 87 6.81 5.79 0.23
CA TRP A 87 7.35 7.05 0.73
C TRP A 87 6.75 7.33 2.11
N LEU A 88 7.46 8.09 2.90
CA LEU A 88 6.97 8.58 4.18
C LEU A 88 6.73 10.08 4.09
N THR A 89 5.65 10.54 4.72
CA THR A 89 5.36 11.97 4.80
C THR A 89 6.27 12.62 5.83
N THR A 90 6.64 13.88 5.57
CA THR A 90 7.47 14.65 6.50
C THR A 90 6.63 15.62 7.35
N ARG A 91 5.36 15.78 7.02
CA ARG A 91 4.42 16.61 7.77
C ARG A 91 3.03 16.02 7.70
N GLU A 92 2.12 16.56 8.46
CA GLU A 92 0.71 16.18 8.37
C GLU A 92 0.14 16.59 7.02
N LEU A 93 -0.68 15.72 6.43
CA LEU A 93 -1.32 15.97 5.16
C LEU A 93 -2.82 15.75 5.27
N ARG A 94 -3.59 16.55 4.56
CA ARG A 94 -5.05 16.36 4.45
C ARG A 94 -5.33 15.21 3.50
N VAL A 95 -6.39 14.49 3.80
CA VAL A 95 -6.81 13.34 2.97
C VAL A 95 -8.27 13.49 2.58
N GLU A 96 -8.61 12.86 1.45
CA GLU A 96 -9.97 12.72 1.00
C GLU A 96 -10.28 11.23 0.95
N HIS A 97 -11.33 10.81 1.63
CA HIS A 97 -11.77 9.42 1.63
C HIS A 97 -12.35 9.09 0.27
N LEU A 98 -11.78 8.12 -0.42
CA LEU A 98 -12.27 7.71 -1.73
C LEU A 98 -13.38 6.67 -1.59
N TRP A 99 -13.08 5.56 -0.95
CA TRP A 99 -14.09 4.53 -0.68
C TRP A 99 -13.58 3.53 0.34
N VAL A 100 -14.55 2.77 0.87
CA VAL A 100 -14.26 1.61 1.70
C VAL A 100 -13.75 0.51 0.81
N THR A 101 -12.68 -0.16 1.22
CA THR A 101 -12.10 -1.25 0.46
C THR A 101 -12.48 -2.58 1.11
N VAL A 102 -12.90 -3.53 0.27
CA VAL A 102 -13.28 -4.85 0.75
C VAL A 102 -12.29 -5.85 0.18
N PRO A 103 -11.66 -6.68 1.02
CA PRO A 103 -10.73 -7.68 0.50
C PRO A 103 -11.48 -8.68 -0.37
N VAL A 104 -10.84 -9.12 -1.45
CA VAL A 104 -11.44 -10.09 -2.34
C VAL A 104 -11.33 -11.46 -1.68
N PRO A 105 -12.46 -12.12 -1.39
CA PRO A 105 -12.43 -13.36 -0.61
C PRO A 105 -12.07 -14.60 -1.40
N VAL A 106 -11.75 -14.45 -2.68
CA VAL A 106 -11.51 -15.61 -3.53
C VAL A 106 -10.02 -15.92 -3.60
N PRO A 107 -9.66 -17.19 -3.62
CA PRO A 107 -8.25 -17.59 -3.59
C PRO A 107 -7.41 -17.02 -4.74
N LYS A 108 -8.00 -16.82 -5.90
CA LYS A 108 -7.24 -16.31 -7.04
C LYS A 108 -6.81 -14.86 -6.88
N LYS A 109 -7.40 -14.12 -5.96
CA LYS A 109 -7.03 -12.73 -5.68
C LYS A 109 -6.23 -12.59 -4.40
N GLN A 110 -6.25 -13.61 -3.55
CA GLN A 110 -5.45 -13.67 -2.35
C GLN A 110 -4.37 -14.72 -2.55
N LEU A 111 -3.32 -14.61 -1.76
CA LEU A 111 -2.31 -15.63 -1.75
C LEU A 111 -2.92 -16.91 -1.21
N ARG A 112 -2.78 -17.98 -1.93
CA ARG A 112 -3.22 -19.28 -1.50
C ARG A 112 -2.28 -19.80 -0.42
N GLU A 113 -2.75 -20.77 0.34
CA GLU A 113 -1.94 -21.35 1.39
C GLU A 113 -0.59 -21.84 0.89
N ASN A 114 -0.56 -22.53 -0.24
CA ASN A 114 0.69 -23.00 -0.80
C ASN A 114 1.58 -21.86 -1.28
N GLU A 115 0.99 -20.79 -1.80
CA GLU A 115 1.75 -19.61 -2.20
C GLU A 115 2.35 -18.91 -0.99
N LEU A 116 1.58 -18.82 0.08
CA LEU A 116 2.08 -18.24 1.33
C LEU A 116 3.23 -19.07 1.89
N ALA A 117 3.11 -20.39 1.83
CA ALA A 117 4.15 -21.28 2.31
C ALA A 117 5.46 -21.06 1.53
N LEU A 118 5.37 -20.92 0.21
CA LEU A 118 6.54 -20.66 -0.61
C LEU A 118 7.17 -19.32 -0.30
N LEU A 119 6.34 -18.28 -0.15
CA LEU A 119 6.82 -16.94 0.15
C LEU A 119 7.47 -16.86 1.53
N ALA A 120 7.00 -17.68 2.45
CA ALA A 120 7.57 -17.76 3.79
C ALA A 120 8.80 -18.67 3.86
N GLY A 121 9.23 -19.24 2.74
CA GLY A 121 10.34 -20.17 2.72
C GLY A 121 9.96 -21.57 3.10
N GLN A 122 8.68 -21.84 3.22
CA GLN A 122 8.18 -23.19 3.47
C GLN A 122 7.92 -23.85 2.14
N LEU A 123 8.54 -24.96 1.93
CA LEU A 123 8.43 -25.68 0.69
C LEU A 123 7.50 -26.85 0.84
N ASP A 124 7.23 -27.52 -0.25
CA ASP A 124 6.61 -28.83 -0.26
C ASP A 124 5.20 -28.92 0.30
N SER A 125 4.64 -27.84 0.69
CA SER A 125 3.24 -27.84 1.12
C SER A 125 2.29 -28.00 -0.04
N LEU A 126 2.83 -28.17 -1.19
CA LEU A 126 2.06 -28.34 -2.41
C LEU A 126 1.62 -29.76 -2.62
#